data_f2fe606883b40f14fa7fb496b9e9ec05
#
_entry.id   f2fe606883b40f14fa7fb496b9e9ec05
#
_cell.length_a   1.000
_cell.length_b   1.000
_cell.length_c   1.000
_cell.angle_alpha   90.00
_cell.angle_beta   90.00
_cell.angle_gamma   90.00
#
_symmetry.space_group_name_H-M   'P 1'
#
loop_
_entity.id
_entity.type
_entity.pdbx_description
1 polymer ?
#
loop_
_entity_poly.entity_id
_entity_poly.type
_entity_poly.pdbx_seq_one_letter_code
_entity_poly.pdbx_strand_id
1 'polypeptide(L)'
;MPKVKLMIKQLDSNEKSVVELSERCFDELRQVYRLTELAVSYKNSTKSEWSCFGFHVDEVLVGVVEAKQVGSELQLSSLAVAPSFRQKGVARKLIDFVVTQFKHINSVSVWCVEQTGNVAVFKALGFNVVQRFDSDFFILSDGSKAVEVQLKQKVTA
;
A
#
# COMPACT_ATOMS: atom_id res chain seq x y z
N MET A 1 -34.07 1.00 4.96
CA MET A 1 -32.66 0.54 4.89
C MET A 1 -31.73 1.70 5.21
N PRO A 2 -30.92 1.57 6.23
CA PRO A 2 -29.92 2.59 6.49
C PRO A 2 -28.90 2.60 5.35
N LYS A 3 -28.53 3.79 4.90
CA LYS A 3 -27.48 3.95 3.90
C LYS A 3 -26.12 3.70 4.56
N VAL A 4 -25.29 2.90 3.91
CA VAL A 4 -23.90 2.73 4.31
C VAL A 4 -23.15 4.03 4.01
N LYS A 5 -22.47 4.57 5.01
CA LYS A 5 -21.67 5.78 4.86
C LYS A 5 -20.23 5.42 4.52
N LEU A 6 -19.79 5.84 3.34
CA LEU A 6 -18.40 5.67 2.90
C LEU A 6 -17.68 7.01 3.00
N MET A 7 -16.45 7.01 3.50
CA MET A 7 -15.63 8.20 3.60
C MET A 7 -14.17 7.87 3.41
N ILE A 8 -13.50 8.61 2.53
CA ILE A 8 -12.04 8.52 2.34
C ILE A 8 -11.46 9.87 2.74
N LYS A 9 -10.44 9.85 3.61
CA LYS A 9 -9.80 11.08 4.07
C LYS A 9 -8.35 10.86 4.45
N GLN A 10 -7.61 11.95 4.50
CA GLN A 10 -6.23 11.93 4.99
C GLN A 10 -6.23 11.72 6.50
N LEU A 11 -5.32 10.88 6.98
CA LEU A 11 -5.17 10.52 8.39
C LEU A 11 -3.72 10.72 8.84
N ASP A 12 -3.54 10.82 10.16
CA ASP A 12 -2.22 10.71 10.75
C ASP A 12 -1.84 9.21 10.80
N SER A 13 -0.65 8.88 10.29
CA SER A 13 -0.17 7.48 10.29
C SER A 13 0.02 6.89 11.69
N ASN A 14 0.06 7.74 12.72
CA ASN A 14 0.19 7.32 14.12
C ASN A 14 -1.15 7.09 14.82
N GLU A 15 -2.28 7.36 14.15
CA GLU A 15 -3.59 7.07 14.74
C GLU A 15 -3.70 5.59 15.08
N LYS A 16 -4.30 5.31 16.25
CA LYS A 16 -4.44 3.94 16.75
C LYS A 16 -5.12 3.01 15.75
N SER A 17 -6.19 3.47 15.10
CA SER A 17 -6.93 2.67 14.12
C SER A 17 -6.08 2.32 12.89
N VAL A 18 -5.21 3.24 12.44
CA VAL A 18 -4.29 3.00 11.33
C VAL A 18 -3.26 1.95 11.71
N VAL A 19 -2.64 2.10 12.87
CA VAL A 19 -1.62 1.17 13.37
C VAL A 19 -2.20 -0.23 13.54
N GLU A 20 -3.36 -0.35 14.16
CA GLU A 20 -4.03 -1.64 14.39
C GLU A 20 -4.39 -2.34 13.07
N LEU A 21 -4.95 -1.62 12.11
CA LEU A 21 -5.30 -2.20 10.81
C LEU A 21 -4.05 -2.67 10.06
N SER A 22 -3.01 -1.82 10.03
CA SER A 22 -1.75 -2.14 9.35
C SER A 22 -1.08 -3.36 9.96
N GLU A 23 -0.97 -3.42 11.27
CA GLU A 23 -0.37 -4.57 11.97
C GLU A 23 -1.13 -5.86 11.68
N ARG A 24 -2.45 -5.84 11.78
CA ARG A 24 -3.28 -7.01 11.51
C ARG A 24 -3.11 -7.53 10.08
N CYS A 25 -3.06 -6.65 9.09
CA CYS A 25 -2.90 -7.04 7.70
C CYS A 25 -1.47 -7.50 7.39
N PHE A 26 -0.46 -6.87 7.98
CA PHE A 26 0.93 -7.20 7.70
C PHE A 26 1.43 -8.42 8.48
N ASP A 27 0.77 -8.81 9.57
CA ASP A 27 1.09 -10.06 10.27
C ASP A 27 1.01 -11.27 9.34
N GLU A 28 0.06 -11.29 8.42
CA GLU A 28 -0.07 -12.35 7.41
C GLU A 28 1.17 -12.39 6.51
N LEU A 29 1.68 -11.23 6.10
CA LEU A 29 2.86 -11.12 5.24
C LEU A 29 4.15 -11.52 5.98
N ARG A 30 4.21 -11.29 7.30
CA ARG A 30 5.38 -11.65 8.12
C ARG A 30 5.64 -13.14 8.18
N GLN A 31 4.67 -13.96 7.82
CA GLN A 31 4.86 -15.41 7.69
C GLN A 31 5.61 -15.76 6.40
N VAL A 32 5.58 -14.88 5.41
CA VAL A 32 6.25 -15.06 4.11
C VAL A 32 7.64 -14.43 4.12
N TYR A 33 7.73 -13.19 4.62
CA TYR A 33 8.98 -12.45 4.66
C TYR A 33 9.07 -11.53 5.88
N ARG A 34 10.27 -11.08 6.18
CA ARG A 34 10.52 -10.08 7.22
C ARG A 34 11.45 -8.98 6.69
N LEU A 35 11.41 -7.83 7.35
CA LEU A 35 12.29 -6.71 7.04
C LEU A 35 13.70 -6.96 7.60
N THR A 36 14.72 -6.60 6.82
CA THR A 36 16.09 -6.54 7.29
C THR A 36 16.29 -5.30 8.18
N GLU A 37 17.40 -5.23 8.92
CA GLU A 37 17.74 -4.04 9.71
C GLU A 37 17.87 -2.81 8.81
N LEU A 38 18.43 -2.97 7.61
CA LEU A 38 18.53 -1.89 6.62
C LEU A 38 17.15 -1.34 6.26
N ALA A 39 16.16 -2.21 6.05
CA ALA A 39 14.80 -1.81 5.72
C ALA A 39 14.14 -1.04 6.87
N VAL A 40 14.32 -1.51 8.10
CA VAL A 40 13.75 -0.84 9.29
C VAL A 40 14.35 0.57 9.43
N SER A 41 15.66 0.71 9.30
CA SER A 41 16.33 2.02 9.35
C SER A 41 15.83 2.96 8.26
N TYR A 42 15.69 2.47 7.03
CA TYR A 42 15.19 3.27 5.91
C TYR A 42 13.76 3.75 6.16
N LYS A 43 12.87 2.87 6.60
CA LYS A 43 11.48 3.24 6.89
C LYS A 43 11.40 4.30 7.99
N ASN A 44 12.18 4.14 9.05
CA ASN A 44 12.19 5.11 10.15
C ASN A 44 12.67 6.48 9.70
N SER A 45 13.68 6.54 8.82
CA SER A 45 14.23 7.81 8.33
C SER A 45 13.34 8.53 7.33
N THR A 46 12.45 7.81 6.62
CA THR A 46 11.61 8.39 5.56
C THR A 46 10.13 8.50 5.93
N LYS A 47 9.74 8.08 7.13
CA LYS A 47 8.34 8.00 7.56
C LYS A 47 7.59 9.32 7.38
N SER A 48 8.22 10.46 7.68
CA SER A 48 7.59 11.78 7.59
C SER A 48 7.33 12.25 6.15
N GLU A 49 7.91 11.59 5.14
CA GLU A 49 7.74 11.95 3.73
C GLU A 49 6.43 11.43 3.14
N TRP A 50 5.73 10.55 3.86
CA TRP A 50 4.53 9.87 3.39
C TRP A 50 3.28 10.44 4.01
N SER A 51 2.23 10.61 3.20
CA SER A 51 0.89 10.98 3.65
C SER A 51 0.01 9.73 3.73
N CYS A 52 -0.79 9.62 4.78
CA CYS A 52 -1.65 8.46 5.01
C CYS A 52 -3.11 8.80 4.66
N PHE A 53 -3.79 7.88 4.00
CA PHE A 53 -5.20 8.02 3.62
C PHE A 53 -5.97 6.78 4.06
N GLY A 54 -7.17 6.99 4.55
CA GLY A 54 -8.01 5.91 5.06
C GLY A 54 -9.39 5.86 4.44
N PHE A 55 -9.89 4.65 4.25
CA PHE A 55 -11.24 4.36 3.77
C PHE A 55 -12.07 3.85 4.94
N HIS A 56 -13.15 4.57 5.23
CA HIS A 56 -14.06 4.26 6.33
C HIS A 56 -15.41 3.79 5.81
N VAL A 57 -15.95 2.77 6.45
CA VAL A 57 -17.32 2.29 6.25
C VAL A 57 -18.05 2.43 7.58
N ASP A 58 -19.09 3.27 7.63
CA ASP A 58 -19.83 3.58 8.86
C ASP A 58 -18.89 3.93 10.04
N GLU A 59 -17.93 4.82 9.76
CA GLU A 59 -16.93 5.32 10.71
C GLU A 59 -15.86 4.30 11.14
N VAL A 60 -15.89 3.08 10.61
CA VAL A 60 -14.88 2.05 10.88
C VAL A 60 -13.83 2.10 9.77
N LEU A 61 -12.56 2.19 10.15
CA LEU A 61 -11.45 2.16 9.19
C LEU A 61 -11.28 0.74 8.64
N VAL A 62 -11.41 0.60 7.31
CA VAL A 62 -11.31 -0.71 6.64
C VAL A 62 -10.20 -0.79 5.60
N GLY A 63 -9.63 0.34 5.22
CA GLY A 63 -8.50 0.37 4.28
C GLY A 63 -7.60 1.57 4.53
N VAL A 64 -6.29 1.40 4.31
CA VAL A 64 -5.30 2.48 4.42
C VAL A 64 -4.26 2.33 3.34
N VAL A 65 -3.66 3.45 2.96
CA VAL A 65 -2.50 3.50 2.07
C VAL A 65 -1.68 4.73 2.40
N GLU A 66 -0.37 4.62 2.22
CA GLU A 66 0.53 5.77 2.28
C GLU A 66 0.93 6.18 0.87
N ALA A 67 1.11 7.47 0.65
CA ALA A 67 1.45 8.02 -0.65
C ALA A 67 2.52 9.10 -0.53
N LYS A 68 3.39 9.16 -1.53
CA LYS A 68 4.47 10.15 -1.62
C LYS A 68 4.63 10.55 -3.07
N GLN A 69 4.66 11.86 -3.35
CA GLN A 69 4.88 12.36 -4.70
C GLN A 69 6.36 12.60 -4.94
N VAL A 70 6.86 12.04 -6.05
CA VAL A 70 8.21 12.28 -6.54
C VAL A 70 8.08 12.73 -8.00
N GLY A 71 8.25 14.02 -8.25
CA GLY A 71 7.99 14.60 -9.57
C GLY A 71 6.53 14.39 -9.98
N SER A 72 6.32 13.73 -11.11
CA SER A 72 4.97 13.40 -11.62
C SER A 72 4.52 11.98 -11.27
N GLU A 73 5.30 11.26 -10.45
CA GLU A 73 4.98 9.91 -10.01
C GLU A 73 4.43 9.93 -8.58
N LEU A 74 3.33 9.25 -8.36
CA LEU A 74 2.79 9.00 -7.04
C LEU A 74 3.20 7.59 -6.60
N GLN A 75 4.04 7.52 -5.58
CA GLN A 75 4.45 6.26 -4.99
C GLN A 75 3.47 5.87 -3.89
N LEU A 76 2.99 4.64 -3.91
CA LEU A 76 2.11 4.09 -2.88
C LEU A 76 2.88 3.06 -2.06
N SER A 77 2.56 3.00 -0.77
CA SER A 77 3.15 2.05 0.16
C SER A 77 2.12 1.63 1.20
N SER A 78 2.37 0.49 1.83
CA SER A 78 1.60 0.05 3.00
C SER A 78 0.10 -0.01 2.78
N LEU A 79 -0.32 -0.42 1.57
CA LEU A 79 -1.73 -0.65 1.27
C LEU A 79 -2.24 -1.84 2.09
N ALA A 80 -3.26 -1.60 2.90
CA ALA A 80 -3.87 -2.63 3.73
C ALA A 80 -5.38 -2.50 3.69
N VAL A 81 -6.07 -3.63 3.47
CA VAL A 81 -7.54 -3.69 3.48
C VAL A 81 -7.94 -4.80 4.45
N ALA A 82 -8.88 -4.48 5.35
CA ALA A 82 -9.38 -5.45 6.31
C ALA A 82 -9.90 -6.71 5.58
N PRO A 83 -9.62 -7.93 6.08
CA PRO A 83 -9.95 -9.15 5.36
C PRO A 83 -11.40 -9.25 4.89
N SER A 84 -12.36 -8.85 5.71
CA SER A 84 -13.80 -8.89 5.38
C SER A 84 -14.21 -7.88 4.32
N PHE A 85 -13.34 -6.93 3.97
CA PHE A 85 -13.61 -5.89 2.96
C PHE A 85 -12.77 -6.04 1.70
N ARG A 86 -12.02 -7.13 1.58
CA ARG A 86 -11.25 -7.44 0.35
C ARG A 86 -12.17 -7.86 -0.77
N GLN A 87 -11.72 -7.65 -2.03
CA GLN A 87 -12.46 -7.96 -3.25
C GLN A 87 -13.79 -7.20 -3.39
N LYS A 88 -13.91 -6.06 -2.71
CA LYS A 88 -15.10 -5.20 -2.74
C LYS A 88 -14.81 -3.83 -3.34
N GLY A 89 -13.65 -3.66 -3.97
CA GLY A 89 -13.28 -2.41 -4.62
C GLY A 89 -12.71 -1.35 -3.68
N VAL A 90 -12.42 -1.67 -2.43
CA VAL A 90 -11.87 -0.69 -1.46
C VAL A 90 -10.52 -0.16 -1.92
N ALA A 91 -9.60 -1.06 -2.32
CA ALA A 91 -8.26 -0.65 -2.77
C ALA A 91 -8.34 0.26 -3.99
N ARG A 92 -9.16 -0.08 -4.99
CA ARG A 92 -9.32 0.74 -6.20
C ARG A 92 -9.87 2.13 -5.87
N LYS A 93 -10.92 2.20 -5.08
CA LYS A 93 -11.53 3.48 -4.69
C LYS A 93 -10.55 4.34 -3.88
N LEU A 94 -9.79 3.71 -3.00
CA LEU A 94 -8.79 4.39 -2.19
C LEU A 94 -7.68 4.97 -3.06
N ILE A 95 -7.14 4.18 -3.99
CA ILE A 95 -6.10 4.64 -4.93
C ILE A 95 -6.62 5.77 -5.82
N ASP A 96 -7.80 5.62 -6.40
CA ASP A 96 -8.41 6.65 -7.25
C ASP A 96 -8.59 7.96 -6.50
N PHE A 97 -9.04 7.90 -5.26
CA PHE A 97 -9.17 9.10 -4.42
C PHE A 97 -7.82 9.74 -4.15
N VAL A 98 -6.83 8.95 -3.75
CA VAL A 98 -5.50 9.47 -3.38
C VAL A 98 -4.84 10.19 -4.56
N VAL A 99 -4.98 9.65 -5.77
CA VAL A 99 -4.45 10.29 -6.99
C VAL A 99 -5.02 11.71 -7.14
N THR A 100 -6.29 11.94 -6.79
CA THR A 100 -6.92 13.27 -6.88
C THR A 100 -6.37 14.26 -5.86
N GLN A 101 -5.67 13.81 -4.82
CA GLN A 101 -5.13 14.66 -3.76
C GLN A 101 -3.77 15.27 -4.11
N PHE A 102 -3.18 14.85 -5.22
CA PHE A 102 -1.87 15.35 -5.67
C PHE A 102 -2.00 15.95 -7.06
N LYS A 103 -1.23 17.02 -7.33
CA LYS A 103 -1.25 17.72 -8.62
C LYS A 103 -0.18 17.19 -9.55
N HIS A 104 -0.48 17.20 -10.86
CA HIS A 104 0.48 16.86 -11.91
C HIS A 104 1.01 15.41 -11.83
N ILE A 105 0.15 14.48 -11.42
CA ILE A 105 0.47 13.06 -11.39
C ILE A 105 0.16 12.45 -12.77
N ASN A 106 1.14 11.78 -13.37
CA ASN A 106 0.94 11.03 -14.62
C ASN A 106 1.17 9.53 -14.47
N SER A 107 1.71 9.08 -13.33
CA SER A 107 1.89 7.66 -13.06
C SER A 107 1.78 7.36 -11.57
N VAL A 108 1.40 6.13 -11.25
CA VAL A 108 1.34 5.59 -9.89
C VAL A 108 2.19 4.35 -9.84
N SER A 109 3.03 4.21 -8.82
CA SER A 109 3.89 3.04 -8.64
C SER A 109 3.69 2.38 -7.28
N VAL A 110 3.91 1.07 -7.25
CA VAL A 110 3.89 0.26 -6.03
C VAL A 110 5.04 -0.74 -6.06
N TRP A 111 5.50 -1.13 -4.87
CA TRP A 111 6.46 -2.21 -4.69
C TRP A 111 5.82 -3.33 -3.88
N CYS A 112 6.09 -4.57 -4.23
CA CYS A 112 5.66 -5.72 -3.45
C CYS A 112 6.68 -6.85 -3.54
N VAL A 113 6.59 -7.79 -2.62
CA VAL A 113 7.42 -9.00 -2.62
C VAL A 113 6.72 -10.08 -3.46
N GLU A 114 7.40 -10.61 -4.47
CA GLU A 114 6.82 -11.56 -5.43
C GLU A 114 6.20 -12.78 -4.74
N GLN A 115 6.86 -13.32 -3.73
CA GLN A 115 6.44 -14.54 -3.04
C GLN A 115 5.14 -14.39 -2.22
N THR A 116 4.65 -13.17 -2.04
CA THR A 116 3.35 -12.93 -1.38
C THR A 116 2.16 -13.17 -2.29
N GLY A 117 2.37 -13.20 -3.60
CA GLY A 117 1.29 -13.26 -4.58
C GLY A 117 0.63 -11.92 -4.88
N ASN A 118 1.09 -10.82 -4.27
CA ASN A 118 0.49 -9.50 -4.43
C ASN A 118 0.67 -8.91 -5.83
N VAL A 119 1.62 -9.42 -6.62
CA VAL A 119 1.78 -9.01 -8.03
C VAL A 119 0.45 -9.20 -8.78
N ALA A 120 -0.22 -10.34 -8.58
CA ALA A 120 -1.51 -10.61 -9.24
C ALA A 120 -2.59 -9.63 -8.79
N VAL A 121 -2.60 -9.24 -7.50
CA VAL A 121 -3.54 -8.25 -6.95
C VAL A 121 -3.36 -6.90 -7.65
N PHE A 122 -2.13 -6.42 -7.77
CA PHE A 122 -1.86 -5.14 -8.43
C PHE A 122 -2.11 -5.20 -9.93
N LYS A 123 -1.83 -6.32 -10.59
CA LYS A 123 -2.20 -6.49 -12.01
C LYS A 123 -3.70 -6.38 -12.21
N ALA A 124 -4.49 -6.97 -11.32
CA ALA A 124 -5.95 -6.85 -11.35
C ALA A 124 -6.43 -5.42 -11.16
N LEU A 125 -5.65 -4.58 -10.47
CA LEU A 125 -5.92 -3.15 -10.30
C LEU A 125 -5.44 -2.30 -11.48
N GLY A 126 -4.84 -2.90 -12.50
CA GLY A 126 -4.41 -2.21 -13.72
C GLY A 126 -2.91 -1.86 -13.77
N PHE A 127 -2.14 -2.32 -12.80
CA PHE A 127 -0.70 -2.09 -12.78
C PHE A 127 0.06 -3.09 -13.65
N ASN A 128 1.19 -2.67 -14.20
CA ASN A 128 2.07 -3.52 -15.00
C ASN A 128 3.45 -3.59 -14.36
N VAL A 129 4.08 -4.76 -14.41
CA VAL A 129 5.43 -4.97 -13.88
C VAL A 129 6.43 -4.20 -14.74
N VAL A 130 7.29 -3.41 -14.08
CA VAL A 130 8.34 -2.63 -14.75
C VAL A 130 9.75 -3.10 -14.38
N GLN A 131 9.94 -3.70 -13.21
CA GLN A 131 11.23 -4.29 -12.84
C GLN A 131 11.10 -5.30 -11.69
N ARG A 132 12.11 -6.17 -11.58
CA ARG A 132 12.27 -7.17 -10.54
C ARG A 132 13.73 -7.25 -10.15
N PHE A 133 14.00 -7.46 -8.86
CA PHE A 133 15.36 -7.75 -8.41
C PHE A 133 15.34 -8.45 -7.03
N ASP A 134 16.46 -9.10 -6.70
CA ASP A 134 16.64 -9.67 -5.36
C ASP A 134 16.73 -8.54 -4.34
N SER A 135 15.99 -8.67 -3.26
CA SER A 135 15.85 -7.60 -2.28
C SER A 135 17.01 -7.59 -1.28
N ASP A 136 17.46 -6.37 -0.92
CA ASP A 136 18.30 -6.15 0.24
C ASP A 136 17.48 -5.76 1.48
N PHE A 137 16.19 -5.46 1.29
CA PHE A 137 15.29 -5.01 2.35
C PHE A 137 14.47 -6.13 2.98
N PHE A 138 14.25 -7.22 2.25
CA PHE A 138 13.36 -8.29 2.71
C PHE A 138 14.02 -9.66 2.59
N ILE A 139 13.77 -10.50 3.60
CA ILE A 139 14.26 -11.88 3.65
C ILE A 139 13.06 -12.79 3.80
N LEU A 140 13.03 -13.88 3.01
CA LEU A 140 11.99 -14.90 3.13
C LEU A 140 12.14 -15.70 4.41
N SER A 141 11.07 -16.38 4.81
CA SER A 141 11.06 -17.18 6.03
C SER A 141 12.10 -18.30 6.05
N ASP A 142 12.54 -18.78 4.88
CA ASP A 142 13.58 -19.81 4.75
C ASP A 142 14.99 -19.23 4.75
N GLY A 143 15.16 -17.91 4.89
CA GLY A 143 16.43 -17.22 4.90
C GLY A 143 16.96 -16.80 3.54
N SER A 144 16.28 -17.14 2.44
CA SER A 144 16.65 -16.69 1.10
C SER A 144 16.18 -15.26 0.86
N LYS A 145 16.76 -14.59 -0.15
CA LYS A 145 16.35 -13.23 -0.52
C LYS A 145 14.96 -13.23 -1.13
N ALA A 146 14.13 -12.29 -0.70
CA ALA A 146 12.86 -12.02 -1.36
C ALA A 146 13.11 -11.34 -2.72
N VAL A 147 12.15 -11.46 -3.64
CA VAL A 147 12.18 -10.73 -4.91
C VAL A 147 11.26 -9.53 -4.81
N GLU A 148 11.81 -8.34 -4.99
CA GLU A 148 11.02 -7.12 -5.05
C GLU A 148 10.56 -6.89 -6.49
N VAL A 149 9.29 -6.54 -6.64
CA VAL A 149 8.66 -6.23 -7.92
C VAL A 149 8.10 -4.83 -7.87
N GLN A 150 8.47 -4.00 -8.84
CA GLN A 150 7.85 -2.69 -9.01
C GLN A 150 6.81 -2.78 -10.13
N LEU A 151 5.63 -2.24 -9.85
CA LEU A 151 4.55 -2.12 -10.82
C LEU A 151 4.16 -0.66 -10.97
N LYS A 152 3.76 -0.28 -12.18
CA LYS A 152 3.30 1.09 -12.46
C LYS A 152 2.03 1.07 -13.29
N GLN A 153 1.27 2.16 -13.16
CA GLN A 153 0.07 2.43 -13.95
C GLN A 153 0.09 3.89 -14.39
N LYS A 154 -0.24 4.14 -15.65
CA LYS A 154 -0.41 5.52 -16.14
C LYS A 154 -1.73 6.07 -15.60
N VAL A 155 -1.70 7.35 -15.23
CA VAL A 155 -2.90 8.10 -14.86
C VAL A 155 -3.33 8.89 -16.08
N THR A 156 -4.51 8.58 -16.59
CA THR A 156 -5.12 9.36 -17.67
C THR A 156 -5.94 10.50 -17.07
N ALA A 157 -5.72 11.67 -17.64
CA ALA A 157 -6.48 12.87 -17.22
C ALA A 157 -7.96 12.73 -17.61
#